data_6e7f1454c202a2ca380f05f1a7d26331
#
_entry.id   6e7f1454c202a2ca380f05f1a7d26331
#
_cell.length_a   1.000
_cell.length_b   1.000
_cell.length_c   1.000
_cell.angle_alpha   90.00
_cell.angle_beta   90.00
_cell.angle_gamma   90.00
#
_symmetry.space_group_name_H-M   'P 1'
#
loop_
_entity.id
_entity.type
_entity.pdbx_description
1 polymer ?
#
loop_
_entity_poly.entity_id
_entity_poly.type
_entity_poly.pdbx_seq_one_letter_code
_entity_poly.pdbx_strand_id
1 'polypeptide(L)'
;NPLTTLSEAAASAQRVLARQDGPTVLVGHSFSGMIVTEAGMHPNVSALVYVAARAPDAGEDYTALAKTFPTPPASAGVVFDGDEGRLCVAAFLRDFAGDLPEAKAKVLYAVQEPFHKALLTGKTTHAAWRSKPSFYAVSTEDRTINPDLERFMAKRMGAKTIEVKASHLSLISHPDEITRLILEAAGKPA
;
A
#
# COMPACT_ATOMS: atom_id res chain seq x y z
N ASN A 1 -10.85 2.66 -15.84
CA ASN A 1 -10.39 2.32 -14.49
C ASN A 1 -8.92 1.84 -14.57
N PRO A 2 -7.96 2.50 -13.93
CA PRO A 2 -6.54 2.10 -13.97
C PRO A 2 -6.25 0.83 -13.14
N LEU A 3 -7.25 0.18 -12.57
CA LEU A 3 -7.12 -1.00 -11.72
C LEU A 3 -7.18 -2.33 -12.50
N THR A 4 -6.70 -2.35 -13.75
CA THR A 4 -6.67 -3.56 -14.58
C THR A 4 -5.31 -4.22 -14.58
N THR A 5 -4.24 -3.45 -14.78
CA THR A 5 -2.85 -3.95 -14.71
C THR A 5 -1.96 -3.01 -13.90
N LEU A 6 -0.87 -3.54 -13.34
CA LEU A 6 0.11 -2.71 -12.62
C LEU A 6 0.71 -1.63 -13.54
N SER A 7 0.98 -1.96 -14.81
CA SER A 7 1.54 -1.02 -15.77
C SER A 7 0.59 0.17 -16.02
N GLU A 8 -0.71 -0.09 -16.20
CA GLU A 8 -1.72 0.98 -16.37
C GLU A 8 -1.88 1.83 -15.12
N ALA A 9 -1.87 1.20 -13.94
CA ALA A 9 -1.94 1.89 -12.66
C ALA A 9 -0.70 2.79 -12.46
N ALA A 10 0.51 2.30 -12.73
CA ALA A 10 1.74 3.08 -12.66
C ALA A 10 1.75 4.22 -13.69
N ALA A 11 1.31 3.97 -14.92
CA ALA A 11 1.20 5.00 -15.96
C ALA A 11 0.20 6.11 -15.55
N SER A 12 -0.87 5.75 -14.84
CA SER A 12 -1.81 6.74 -14.30
C SER A 12 -1.14 7.65 -13.26
N ALA A 13 -0.38 7.08 -12.33
CA ALA A 13 0.39 7.85 -11.35
C ALA A 13 1.43 8.75 -12.03
N GLN A 14 2.16 8.25 -13.03
CA GLN A 14 3.15 9.01 -13.80
C GLN A 14 2.53 10.23 -14.50
N ARG A 15 1.31 10.09 -15.07
CA ARG A 15 0.59 11.23 -15.67
C ARG A 15 0.26 12.33 -14.66
N VAL A 16 -0.05 11.96 -13.43
CA VAL A 16 -0.28 12.94 -12.34
C VAL A 16 1.03 13.59 -11.93
N LEU A 17 2.10 12.80 -11.74
CA LEU A 17 3.44 13.29 -11.39
C LEU A 17 4.00 14.27 -12.42
N ALA A 18 3.76 14.01 -13.72
CA ALA A 18 4.20 14.89 -14.81
C ALA A 18 3.54 16.28 -14.79
N ARG A 19 2.46 16.47 -14.03
CA ARG A 19 1.76 17.77 -13.88
C ARG A 19 2.16 18.51 -12.61
N GLN A 20 3.09 17.96 -11.82
CA GLN A 20 3.56 18.63 -10.60
C GLN A 20 4.74 19.54 -10.92
N ASP A 21 4.72 20.76 -10.38
CA ASP A 21 5.73 21.78 -10.65
C ASP A 21 6.95 21.71 -9.72
N GLY A 22 7.08 20.65 -8.90
CA GLY A 22 8.17 20.56 -7.92
C GLY A 22 8.29 19.20 -7.24
N PRO A 23 9.17 19.14 -6.23
CA PRO A 23 9.41 17.91 -5.49
C PRO A 23 8.11 17.35 -4.89
N THR A 24 7.84 16.07 -5.16
CA THR A 24 6.59 15.41 -4.78
C THR A 24 6.91 14.20 -3.90
N VAL A 25 6.22 14.09 -2.76
CA VAL A 25 6.21 12.86 -1.96
C VAL A 25 5.14 11.93 -2.51
N LEU A 26 5.54 10.74 -2.90
CA LEU A 26 4.60 9.73 -3.41
C LEU A 26 4.20 8.77 -2.29
N VAL A 27 2.91 8.74 -1.96
CA VAL A 27 2.36 7.95 -0.85
C VAL A 27 1.52 6.82 -1.41
N GLY A 28 1.73 5.60 -0.92
CA GLY A 28 0.93 4.44 -1.29
C GLY A 28 0.49 3.62 -0.09
N HIS A 29 -0.79 3.24 -0.10
CA HIS A 29 -1.38 2.33 0.86
C HIS A 29 -1.61 0.96 0.21
N SER A 30 -1.35 -0.12 0.95
CA SER A 30 -1.69 -1.48 0.52
C SER A 30 -1.08 -1.83 -0.85
N PHE A 31 -1.90 -2.29 -1.80
CA PHE A 31 -1.47 -2.57 -3.18
C PHE A 31 -0.79 -1.38 -3.85
N SER A 32 -1.22 -0.15 -3.55
CA SER A 32 -0.63 1.05 -4.17
C SER A 32 0.85 1.23 -3.85
N GLY A 33 1.41 0.52 -2.88
CA GLY A 33 2.85 0.45 -2.68
C GLY A 33 3.60 -0.11 -3.88
N MET A 34 3.00 -1.02 -4.66
CA MET A 34 3.58 -1.48 -5.93
C MET A 34 3.62 -0.36 -6.98
N ILE A 35 2.60 0.50 -6.99
CA ILE A 35 2.55 1.68 -7.86
C ILE A 35 3.64 2.68 -7.44
N VAL A 36 3.78 2.93 -6.13
CA VAL A 36 4.86 3.78 -5.58
C VAL A 36 6.23 3.25 -5.96
N THR A 37 6.42 1.93 -5.82
CA THR A 37 7.67 1.24 -6.16
C THR A 37 8.03 1.40 -7.65
N GLU A 38 7.06 1.34 -8.54
CA GLU A 38 7.26 1.47 -9.99
C GLU A 38 7.35 2.94 -10.43
N ALA A 39 6.34 3.76 -10.07
CA ALA A 39 6.23 5.15 -10.53
C ALA A 39 7.19 6.10 -9.80
N GLY A 40 7.73 5.70 -8.66
CA GLY A 40 8.64 6.51 -7.84
C GLY A 40 9.97 6.85 -8.52
N MET A 41 10.30 6.20 -9.66
CA MET A 41 11.44 6.59 -10.50
C MET A 41 11.25 7.93 -11.20
N HIS A 42 10.02 8.47 -11.23
CA HIS A 42 9.76 9.77 -11.87
C HIS A 42 10.65 10.87 -11.26
N PRO A 43 11.24 11.77 -12.09
CA PRO A 43 12.19 12.79 -11.60
C PRO A 43 11.61 13.73 -10.55
N ASN A 44 10.31 14.03 -10.61
CA ASN A 44 9.65 14.90 -9.62
C ASN A 44 9.46 14.22 -8.25
N VAL A 45 9.65 12.91 -8.14
CA VAL A 45 9.50 12.22 -6.85
C VAL A 45 10.76 12.42 -6.00
N SER A 46 10.59 13.05 -4.84
CA SER A 46 11.66 13.33 -3.87
C SER A 46 11.73 12.30 -2.75
N ALA A 47 10.61 11.70 -2.38
CA ALA A 47 10.55 10.67 -1.35
C ALA A 47 9.34 9.73 -1.55
N LEU A 48 9.41 8.55 -0.95
CA LEU A 48 8.40 7.51 -1.00
C LEU A 48 7.87 7.23 0.40
N VAL A 49 6.55 7.11 0.53
CA VAL A 49 5.90 6.73 1.78
C VAL A 49 5.01 5.51 1.53
N TYR A 50 5.22 4.47 2.31
CA TYR A 50 4.47 3.22 2.29
C TYR A 50 3.65 3.11 3.57
N VAL A 51 2.35 2.92 3.46
CA VAL A 51 1.44 2.77 4.61
C VAL A 51 0.79 1.39 4.52
N ALA A 52 1.15 0.46 5.41
CA ALA A 52 0.68 -0.92 5.37
C ALA A 52 0.69 -1.48 3.93
N ALA A 53 1.83 -1.37 3.24
CA ALA A 53 1.86 -1.43 1.78
C ALA A 53 2.86 -2.46 1.24
N ARG A 54 2.59 -2.94 0.04
CA ARG A 54 3.49 -3.81 -0.71
C ARG A 54 4.69 -3.01 -1.23
N ALA A 55 5.89 -3.55 -1.03
CA ALA A 55 7.13 -2.94 -1.51
C ALA A 55 8.07 -4.01 -2.10
N PRO A 56 7.72 -4.59 -3.25
CA PRO A 56 8.57 -5.59 -3.89
C PRO A 56 9.86 -5.00 -4.42
N ASP A 57 10.83 -5.88 -4.68
CA ASP A 57 12.01 -5.54 -5.49
C ASP A 57 11.68 -5.63 -6.99
N ALA A 58 12.57 -5.09 -7.84
CA ALA A 58 12.42 -5.18 -9.28
C ALA A 58 12.38 -6.64 -9.75
N GLY A 59 11.34 -7.01 -10.50
CA GLY A 59 11.13 -8.36 -10.98
C GLY A 59 10.65 -9.37 -9.93
N GLU A 60 10.55 -8.96 -8.65
CA GLU A 60 10.15 -9.86 -7.58
C GLU A 60 8.68 -10.30 -7.72
N ASP A 61 8.44 -11.57 -7.46
CA ASP A 61 7.09 -12.09 -7.28
C ASP A 61 6.62 -11.83 -5.84
N TYR A 62 5.85 -10.75 -5.66
CA TYR A 62 5.31 -10.40 -4.34
C TYR A 62 4.47 -11.53 -3.73
N THR A 63 3.72 -12.28 -4.55
CA THR A 63 2.90 -13.38 -4.05
C THR A 63 3.77 -14.52 -3.51
N ALA A 64 4.88 -14.82 -4.17
CA ALA A 64 5.84 -15.81 -3.69
C ALA A 64 6.52 -15.32 -2.40
N LEU A 65 6.93 -14.06 -2.32
CA LEU A 65 7.47 -13.46 -1.09
C LEU A 65 6.46 -13.55 0.05
N ALA A 66 5.21 -13.14 -0.18
CA ALA A 66 4.18 -13.14 0.86
C ALA A 66 3.90 -14.55 1.43
N LYS A 67 4.03 -15.59 0.62
CA LYS A 67 3.87 -16.99 1.05
C LYS A 67 4.97 -17.48 1.99
N THR A 68 6.07 -16.77 2.14
CA THR A 68 7.12 -17.09 3.12
C THR A 68 6.77 -16.61 4.53
N PHE A 69 5.68 -15.88 4.67
CA PHE A 69 5.11 -15.41 5.95
C PHE A 69 3.75 -16.04 6.20
N PRO A 70 3.27 -16.09 7.46
CA PRO A 70 1.92 -16.58 7.75
C PRO A 70 0.86 -15.85 6.92
N THR A 71 -0.05 -16.64 6.34
CA THR A 71 -1.14 -16.11 5.50
C THR A 71 -2.07 -15.21 6.32
N PRO A 72 -2.29 -13.96 5.94
CA PRO A 72 -3.18 -13.07 6.67
C PRO A 72 -4.65 -13.48 6.51
N PRO A 73 -5.47 -13.33 7.57
CA PRO A 73 -6.86 -13.80 7.58
C PRO A 73 -7.76 -13.22 6.48
N ALA A 74 -7.53 -11.98 6.05
CA ALA A 74 -8.32 -11.34 5.00
C ALA A 74 -8.26 -12.08 3.66
N SER A 75 -7.20 -12.86 3.42
CA SER A 75 -7.04 -13.63 2.18
C SER A 75 -8.18 -14.59 1.93
N ALA A 76 -8.74 -15.19 2.99
CA ALA A 76 -9.88 -16.11 2.90
C ALA A 76 -11.20 -15.39 2.55
N GLY A 77 -11.24 -14.07 2.67
CA GLY A 77 -12.43 -13.26 2.40
C GLY A 77 -12.43 -12.60 1.03
N VAL A 78 -11.44 -12.84 0.20
CA VAL A 78 -11.44 -12.35 -1.18
C VAL A 78 -12.40 -13.19 -2.01
N VAL A 79 -13.38 -12.55 -2.62
CA VAL A 79 -14.36 -13.18 -3.51
C VAL A 79 -14.20 -12.60 -4.91
N PHE A 80 -14.35 -13.46 -5.93
CA PHE A 80 -14.25 -13.07 -7.33
C PHE A 80 -15.58 -13.23 -8.05
N ASP A 81 -15.88 -12.27 -8.90
CA ASP A 81 -16.90 -12.36 -9.94
C ASP A 81 -16.18 -12.18 -11.29
N GLY A 82 -16.00 -13.27 -12.02
CA GLY A 82 -15.13 -13.30 -13.19
C GLY A 82 -13.67 -12.94 -12.83
N ASP A 83 -13.20 -11.83 -13.39
CA ASP A 83 -11.84 -11.31 -13.18
C ASP A 83 -11.78 -10.21 -12.09
N GLU A 84 -12.91 -9.82 -11.53
CA GLU A 84 -13.01 -8.76 -10.53
C GLU A 84 -13.11 -9.34 -9.13
N GLY A 85 -12.19 -8.91 -8.24
CA GLY A 85 -12.10 -9.34 -6.86
C GLY A 85 -12.46 -8.23 -5.89
N ARG A 86 -13.03 -8.63 -4.74
CA ARG A 86 -13.29 -7.75 -3.59
C ARG A 86 -13.26 -8.54 -2.30
N LEU A 87 -13.12 -7.85 -1.18
CA LEU A 87 -13.35 -8.48 0.12
C LEU A 87 -14.85 -8.63 0.38
N CYS A 88 -15.24 -9.79 0.91
CA CYS A 88 -16.59 -9.97 1.45
C CYS A 88 -16.79 -9.09 2.71
N VAL A 89 -18.04 -8.80 3.07
CA VAL A 89 -18.35 -7.90 4.18
C VAL A 89 -17.70 -8.33 5.50
N ALA A 90 -17.74 -9.61 5.83
CA ALA A 90 -17.18 -10.13 7.07
C ALA A 90 -15.66 -9.90 7.19
N ALA A 91 -14.90 -10.21 6.12
CA ALA A 91 -13.46 -9.99 6.08
C ALA A 91 -13.12 -8.50 6.04
N PHE A 92 -13.88 -7.69 5.32
CA PHE A 92 -13.66 -6.25 5.28
C PHE A 92 -13.79 -5.63 6.68
N LEU A 93 -14.89 -5.93 7.38
CA LEU A 93 -15.14 -5.34 8.71
C LEU A 93 -14.16 -5.84 9.77
N ARG A 94 -13.84 -7.14 9.76
CA ARG A 94 -12.99 -7.75 10.79
C ARG A 94 -11.50 -7.61 10.51
N ASP A 95 -11.08 -7.82 9.26
CA ASP A 95 -9.67 -8.03 8.93
C ASP A 95 -9.03 -6.84 8.18
N PHE A 96 -9.85 -6.01 7.51
CA PHE A 96 -9.37 -4.84 6.77
C PHE A 96 -9.56 -3.54 7.57
N ALA A 97 -10.72 -3.37 8.20
CA ALA A 97 -11.14 -2.16 8.92
C ALA A 97 -11.40 -2.42 10.42
N GLY A 98 -10.71 -3.40 11.00
CA GLY A 98 -11.07 -3.96 12.31
C GLY A 98 -10.91 -3.01 13.51
N ASP A 99 -10.17 -1.94 13.39
CA ASP A 99 -9.99 -0.90 14.43
C ASP A 99 -10.85 0.35 14.20
N LEU A 100 -11.68 0.35 13.14
CA LEU A 100 -12.61 1.45 12.89
C LEU A 100 -13.99 1.21 13.56
N PRO A 101 -14.71 2.29 13.92
CA PRO A 101 -16.11 2.15 14.31
C PRO A 101 -16.92 1.43 13.22
N GLU A 102 -17.74 0.45 13.60
CA GLU A 102 -18.46 -0.43 12.68
C GLU A 102 -19.28 0.33 11.63
N ALA A 103 -19.94 1.43 12.03
CA ALA A 103 -20.71 2.26 11.10
C ALA A 103 -19.82 2.86 10.00
N LYS A 104 -18.61 3.34 10.34
CA LYS A 104 -17.64 3.87 9.39
C LYS A 104 -17.10 2.76 8.48
N ALA A 105 -16.77 1.61 9.04
CA ALA A 105 -16.30 0.45 8.28
C ALA A 105 -17.35 -0.04 7.27
N LYS A 106 -18.63 -0.04 7.63
CA LYS A 106 -19.73 -0.38 6.70
C LYS A 106 -19.87 0.60 5.54
N VAL A 107 -19.69 1.91 5.79
CA VAL A 107 -19.69 2.91 4.71
C VAL A 107 -18.51 2.67 3.77
N LEU A 108 -17.31 2.43 4.31
CA LEU A 108 -16.13 2.13 3.49
C LEU A 108 -16.30 0.84 2.68
N TYR A 109 -16.92 -0.19 3.26
CA TYR A 109 -17.25 -1.41 2.53
C TYR A 109 -18.21 -1.13 1.35
N ALA A 110 -19.23 -0.30 1.57
CA ALA A 110 -20.23 -0.01 0.55
C ALA A 110 -19.66 0.75 -0.68
N VAL A 111 -18.55 1.47 -0.49
CA VAL A 111 -17.85 2.18 -1.58
C VAL A 111 -16.60 1.44 -2.06
N GLN A 112 -16.41 0.18 -1.64
CA GLN A 112 -15.30 -0.63 -2.10
C GLN A 112 -15.42 -0.90 -3.60
N GLU A 113 -14.43 -0.44 -4.36
CA GLU A 113 -14.31 -0.77 -5.78
C GLU A 113 -13.66 -2.14 -5.97
N PRO A 114 -14.07 -2.92 -6.97
CA PRO A 114 -13.41 -4.19 -7.29
C PRO A 114 -12.02 -3.93 -7.90
N PHE A 115 -11.14 -4.89 -7.74
CA PHE A 115 -9.83 -4.91 -8.39
C PHE A 115 -9.74 -6.07 -9.40
N HIS A 116 -9.02 -5.86 -10.49
CA HIS A 116 -8.82 -6.92 -11.47
C HIS A 116 -7.76 -7.93 -10.99
N LYS A 117 -8.01 -9.23 -11.15
CA LYS A 117 -7.10 -10.30 -10.67
C LYS A 117 -5.68 -10.22 -11.20
N ALA A 118 -5.46 -9.63 -12.39
CA ALA A 118 -4.14 -9.45 -12.98
C ALA A 118 -3.21 -8.56 -12.11
N LEU A 119 -3.78 -7.70 -11.25
CA LEU A 119 -2.99 -6.91 -10.30
C LEU A 119 -2.28 -7.78 -9.25
N LEU A 120 -2.80 -8.97 -8.94
CA LEU A 120 -2.21 -9.87 -7.95
C LEU A 120 -0.91 -10.51 -8.43
N THR A 121 -0.72 -10.63 -9.75
CA THR A 121 0.44 -11.27 -10.38
C THR A 121 1.38 -10.28 -11.07
N GLY A 122 1.05 -8.99 -11.05
CA GLY A 122 1.89 -7.95 -11.61
C GLY A 122 3.23 -7.87 -10.88
N LYS A 123 4.31 -7.69 -11.65
CA LYS A 123 5.67 -7.48 -11.12
C LYS A 123 6.13 -6.07 -11.46
N THR A 124 6.81 -5.42 -10.53
CA THR A 124 7.46 -4.14 -10.79
C THR A 124 8.71 -4.36 -11.65
N THR A 125 8.98 -3.47 -12.58
CA THR A 125 10.22 -3.47 -13.37
C THR A 125 11.31 -2.67 -12.70
N HIS A 126 10.92 -1.76 -11.79
CA HIS A 126 11.79 -0.91 -11.00
C HIS A 126 11.51 -1.10 -9.50
N ALA A 127 12.49 -0.73 -8.69
CA ALA A 127 12.35 -0.62 -7.24
C ALA A 127 12.85 0.75 -6.80
N ALA A 128 11.98 1.78 -6.91
CA ALA A 128 12.35 3.17 -6.65
C ALA A 128 12.94 3.40 -5.26
N TRP A 129 12.55 2.59 -4.28
CA TRP A 129 13.09 2.63 -2.92
C TRP A 129 14.60 2.32 -2.82
N ARG A 130 15.22 1.76 -3.88
CA ARG A 130 16.67 1.56 -3.94
C ARG A 130 17.46 2.85 -4.15
N SER A 131 16.80 3.90 -4.66
CA SER A 131 17.45 5.17 -5.01
C SER A 131 16.77 6.40 -4.42
N LYS A 132 15.60 6.25 -3.80
CA LYS A 132 14.85 7.36 -3.21
C LYS A 132 14.73 7.20 -1.68
N PRO A 133 14.77 8.28 -0.91
CA PRO A 133 14.43 8.26 0.51
C PRO A 133 13.07 7.60 0.71
N SER A 134 13.00 6.62 1.59
CA SER A 134 11.81 5.82 1.81
C SER A 134 11.38 5.82 3.26
N PHE A 135 10.07 5.87 3.48
CA PHE A 135 9.42 5.91 4.79
C PHE A 135 8.35 4.82 4.82
N TYR A 136 8.15 4.20 5.97
CA TYR A 136 7.19 3.11 6.09
C TYR A 136 6.42 3.19 7.41
N ALA A 137 5.10 3.10 7.33
CA ALA A 137 4.22 2.89 8.49
C ALA A 137 3.75 1.44 8.50
N VAL A 138 4.23 0.67 9.48
CA VAL A 138 3.80 -0.71 9.74
C VAL A 138 2.54 -0.67 10.59
N SER A 139 1.48 -1.36 10.16
CA SER A 139 0.27 -1.56 10.94
C SER A 139 0.38 -2.86 11.74
N THR A 140 0.59 -2.76 13.07
CA THR A 140 0.97 -3.92 13.89
C THR A 140 -0.15 -4.94 14.12
N GLU A 141 -1.40 -4.54 13.87
CA GLU A 141 -2.59 -5.40 13.93
C GLU A 141 -3.19 -5.67 12.54
N ASP A 142 -2.39 -5.49 11.49
CA ASP A 142 -2.81 -5.75 10.11
C ASP A 142 -3.11 -7.24 9.91
N ARG A 143 -4.31 -7.50 9.38
CA ARG A 143 -4.80 -8.84 9.06
C ARG A 143 -5.00 -9.05 7.55
N THR A 144 -4.50 -8.08 6.74
CA THR A 144 -4.56 -8.07 5.27
C THR A 144 -3.17 -8.25 4.66
N ILE A 145 -2.16 -7.58 5.21
CA ILE A 145 -0.75 -7.87 4.99
C ILE A 145 -0.16 -8.31 6.33
N ASN A 146 0.66 -9.36 6.33
CA ASN A 146 1.29 -9.81 7.57
C ASN A 146 2.25 -8.73 8.09
N PRO A 147 2.14 -8.28 9.36
CA PRO A 147 3.02 -7.23 9.91
C PRO A 147 4.51 -7.55 9.86
N ASP A 148 4.89 -8.82 9.96
CA ASP A 148 6.30 -9.22 9.84
C ASP A 148 6.80 -9.12 8.39
N LEU A 149 5.93 -9.33 7.40
CA LEU A 149 6.25 -9.03 6.00
C LEU A 149 6.41 -7.52 5.79
N GLU A 150 5.57 -6.68 6.40
CA GLU A 150 5.73 -5.23 6.35
C GLU A 150 7.07 -4.79 6.95
N ARG A 151 7.43 -5.32 8.14
CA ARG A 151 8.72 -5.07 8.79
C ARG A 151 9.90 -5.53 7.92
N PHE A 152 9.78 -6.71 7.31
CA PHE A 152 10.79 -7.23 6.40
C PHE A 152 11.03 -6.28 5.22
N MET A 153 9.97 -5.84 4.55
CA MET A 153 10.07 -4.92 3.42
C MET A 153 10.64 -3.57 3.85
N ALA A 154 10.14 -2.99 4.94
CA ALA A 154 10.63 -1.73 5.50
C ALA A 154 12.14 -1.79 5.83
N LYS A 155 12.59 -2.86 6.48
CA LYS A 155 14.00 -3.09 6.80
C LYS A 155 14.86 -3.24 5.54
N ARG A 156 14.40 -4.04 4.56
CA ARG A 156 15.10 -4.27 3.30
C ARG A 156 15.31 -2.97 2.52
N MET A 157 14.33 -2.09 2.53
CA MET A 157 14.40 -0.77 1.89
C MET A 157 15.31 0.22 2.64
N GLY A 158 15.69 -0.06 3.88
CA GLY A 158 16.32 0.93 4.76
C GLY A 158 15.39 2.10 5.06
N ALA A 159 14.07 1.87 5.05
CA ALA A 159 13.07 2.92 5.23
C ALA A 159 13.08 3.44 6.67
N LYS A 160 12.88 4.76 6.83
CA LYS A 160 12.51 5.30 8.14
C LYS A 160 11.14 4.77 8.51
N THR A 161 11.07 3.98 9.59
CA THR A 161 9.89 3.17 9.91
C THR A 161 9.26 3.63 11.21
N ILE A 162 7.93 3.76 11.21
CA ILE A 162 7.10 3.84 12.41
C ILE A 162 6.22 2.60 12.52
N GLU A 163 5.86 2.22 13.73
CA GLU A 163 4.86 1.18 13.98
C GLU A 163 3.61 1.81 14.59
N VAL A 164 2.46 1.51 14.01
CA VAL A 164 1.16 2.03 14.45
C VAL A 164 0.30 0.86 14.89
N LYS A 165 -0.26 0.93 16.09
CA LYS A 165 -1.18 -0.09 16.60
C LYS A 165 -2.54 0.05 15.95
N ALA A 166 -2.65 -0.39 14.71
CA ALA A 166 -3.81 -0.23 13.85
C ALA A 166 -4.06 -1.47 13.00
N SER A 167 -5.28 -1.61 12.49
CA SER A 167 -5.60 -2.53 11.40
C SER A 167 -5.00 -2.04 10.07
N HIS A 168 -5.39 -2.65 8.95
CA HIS A 168 -4.89 -2.29 7.62
C HIS A 168 -5.16 -0.83 7.22
N LEU A 169 -6.20 -0.20 7.79
CA LEU A 169 -6.59 1.18 7.48
C LEU A 169 -6.01 2.22 8.45
N SER A 170 -4.74 2.07 8.85
CA SER A 170 -4.05 3.00 9.76
C SER A 170 -4.10 4.47 9.30
N LEU A 171 -4.12 4.72 7.99
CA LEU A 171 -4.30 6.07 7.44
C LEU A 171 -5.65 6.72 7.81
N ILE A 172 -6.65 5.92 8.21
CA ILE A 172 -7.99 6.40 8.58
C ILE A 172 -8.17 6.40 10.11
N SER A 173 -7.62 5.39 10.80
CA SER A 173 -7.76 5.27 12.26
C SER A 173 -6.72 6.10 13.02
N HIS A 174 -5.54 6.32 12.43
CA HIS A 174 -4.40 7.02 13.00
C HIS A 174 -3.84 8.09 12.05
N PRO A 175 -4.68 9.04 11.58
CA PRO A 175 -4.30 10.00 10.55
C PRO A 175 -3.15 10.90 11.00
N ASP A 176 -3.03 11.21 12.28
CA ASP A 176 -1.99 12.12 12.79
C ASP A 176 -0.60 11.50 12.68
N GLU A 177 -0.44 10.21 13.00
CA GLU A 177 0.82 9.49 12.88
C GLU A 177 1.25 9.38 11.41
N ILE A 178 0.30 9.05 10.54
CA ILE A 178 0.57 8.94 9.10
C ILE A 178 0.88 10.30 8.50
N THR A 179 0.16 11.36 8.91
CA THR A 179 0.43 12.74 8.45
C THR A 179 1.83 13.19 8.86
N ARG A 180 2.24 12.93 10.12
CA ARG A 180 3.60 13.28 10.58
C ARG A 180 4.67 12.58 9.75
N LEU A 181 4.50 11.30 9.43
CA LEU A 181 5.44 10.56 8.58
C LEU A 181 5.54 11.17 7.18
N ILE A 182 4.40 11.58 6.59
CA ILE A 182 4.35 12.22 5.27
C ILE A 182 5.03 13.60 5.32
N LEU A 183 4.75 14.42 6.34
CA LEU A 183 5.39 15.73 6.51
C LEU A 183 6.90 15.59 6.66
N GLU A 184 7.35 14.61 7.43
CA GLU A 184 8.77 14.32 7.58
C GLU A 184 9.41 13.93 6.24
N ALA A 185 8.74 13.05 5.46
CA ALA A 185 9.19 12.70 4.11
C ALA A 185 9.27 13.92 3.17
N ALA A 186 8.43 14.93 3.41
CA ALA A 186 8.46 16.20 2.69
C ALA A 186 9.49 17.21 3.25
N GLY A 187 10.29 16.84 4.26
CA GLY A 187 11.22 17.76 4.92
C GLY A 187 10.53 18.90 5.66
N LYS A 188 9.29 18.70 6.10
CA LYS A 188 8.50 19.69 6.86
C LYS A 188 8.51 19.33 8.35
N PRO A 189 8.37 20.32 9.24
CA PRO A 189 8.13 20.05 10.66
C PRO A 189 6.88 19.18 10.81
N ALA A 190 6.98 18.11 11.61
CA ALA A 190 5.90 17.16 11.91
C ALA A 190 5.19 17.53 13.21
#